data_d68ef3407b14c2e32efa0ddec7c1a67c
#
_entry.id   d68ef3407b14c2e32efa0ddec7c1a67c
#
_cell.length_a   1.000
_cell.length_b   1.000
_cell.length_c   1.000
_cell.angle_alpha   90.00
_cell.angle_beta   90.00
_cell.angle_gamma   90.00
#
_symmetry.space_group_name_H-M   'P 1'
#
loop_
_entity.id
_entity.type
_entity.pdbx_description
1 polymer ?
#
loop_
_entity_poly.entity_id
_entity_poly.type
_entity_poly.pdbx_seq_one_letter_code
_entity_poly.pdbx_strand_id
1 'polypeptide(L)'
;MASLKRQSRGQRAHRLTASPLAASLMALALGFGVATAHADDTLPKIPNKTPLKVGFAQTESNNPWRLAETKSMKDTAAKCGWQLVVTDANGSNAKQVSDIQNMIAQHVDLLVFPPREEKPLSPIVLQAKKAGIPVILVDRDVDHSVAKPGQDYITFIGSDFINQGQRAADWLVKATNGKAKIIELEGTTGASAANDRKKGFDDVIAKHPDMQIIASQDGDFARDKGRQVMETLLQAHPEVTAVYAHNDEMALGAIAAIKAAGKQPGKDIQVVTIDGTKGGMDAIAAGELGASVQSSPFFGPLACDVAQKFAKGETIPTWVKVSDRFYDKSNVQQNMQYGY
;
A
#
# COMPACT_ATOMS: atom_id res chain seq x y z
N MET A 1 -70.00 -15.66 11.63
CA MET A 1 -71.01 -16.62 11.16
C MET A 1 -70.28 -17.87 10.68
N ALA A 2 -70.50 -18.86 11.44
CA ALA A 2 -70.90 -20.26 11.19
C ALA A 2 -69.75 -21.08 10.49
N SER A 3 -69.32 -22.11 11.05
CA SER A 3 -69.69 -23.22 11.91
C SER A 3 -69.16 -24.53 11.27
N LEU A 4 -68.29 -25.22 12.02
CA LEU A 4 -68.35 -26.65 12.36
C LEU A 4 -68.75 -27.68 11.31
N LYS A 5 -67.98 -28.75 11.11
CA LYS A 5 -68.31 -30.07 11.68
C LYS A 5 -67.20 -31.12 11.51
N ARG A 6 -66.88 -31.76 12.62
CA ARG A 6 -66.27 -33.08 12.83
C ARG A 6 -67.00 -34.19 12.08
N GLN A 7 -66.26 -35.21 11.70
CA GLN A 7 -66.75 -36.61 12.01
C GLN A 7 -65.55 -37.60 12.01
N SER A 8 -65.59 -38.42 13.05
CA SER A 8 -64.75 -39.54 13.45
C SER A 8 -65.28 -40.88 12.92
N ARG A 9 -64.44 -41.86 12.89
CA ARG A 9 -64.63 -43.34 13.09
C ARG A 9 -63.79 -44.07 12.09
N GLY A 10 -63.10 -45.19 12.38
CA GLY A 10 -63.10 -46.07 13.51
C GLY A 10 -62.11 -47.19 13.27
N GLN A 11 -61.69 -47.77 14.35
CA GLN A 11 -60.70 -48.87 14.46
C GLN A 11 -61.10 -50.14 13.71
N ARG A 12 -60.09 -50.86 13.19
CA ARG A 12 -60.11 -52.34 13.30
C ARG A 12 -58.67 -52.87 13.36
N ALA A 13 -58.36 -53.54 14.42
CA ALA A 13 -57.15 -54.31 14.64
C ALA A 13 -57.33 -55.73 13.96
N HIS A 14 -56.25 -56.16 13.34
CA HIS A 14 -56.01 -57.59 13.13
C HIS A 14 -54.58 -57.94 13.52
N ARG A 15 -54.49 -58.76 14.57
CA ARG A 15 -53.26 -59.48 14.96
C ARG A 15 -53.11 -60.66 14.01
N LEU A 16 -51.83 -60.85 13.54
CA LEU A 16 -51.38 -62.19 13.13
C LEU A 16 -49.82 -62.27 13.39
N THR A 17 -49.54 -63.16 14.16
CA THR A 17 -48.44 -64.01 14.63
C THR A 17 -47.09 -64.00 13.89
N ALA A 18 -46.07 -64.16 14.71
CA ALA A 18 -44.67 -64.19 14.50
C ALA A 18 -44.15 -65.38 13.70
N SER A 19 -43.00 -65.13 13.06
CA SER A 19 -41.88 -66.11 13.00
C SER A 19 -40.55 -65.40 12.71
N PRO A 20 -39.45 -65.77 13.32
CA PRO A 20 -38.16 -65.10 13.18
C PRO A 20 -37.32 -65.79 12.08
N LEU A 21 -36.88 -65.02 11.08
CA LEU A 21 -35.76 -65.42 10.23
C LEU A 21 -34.60 -64.50 10.50
N ALA A 22 -33.55 -65.06 11.03
CA ALA A 22 -32.27 -64.40 11.24
C ALA A 22 -31.67 -64.03 9.86
N ALA A 23 -31.51 -62.71 9.64
CA ALA A 23 -30.68 -62.21 8.53
C ALA A 23 -29.52 -61.40 9.12
N SER A 24 -28.34 -61.98 9.02
CA SER A 24 -27.07 -61.31 9.36
C SER A 24 -26.83 -60.15 8.44
N LEU A 25 -27.02 -58.92 8.91
CA LEU A 25 -26.60 -57.69 8.25
C LEU A 25 -25.17 -57.41 8.64
N MET A 26 -24.25 -57.69 7.72
CA MET A 26 -22.87 -57.28 7.75
C MET A 26 -22.82 -55.75 7.47
N ALA A 27 -22.72 -54.93 8.53
CA ALA A 27 -22.58 -53.50 8.42
C ALA A 27 -21.15 -53.21 7.90
N LEU A 28 -21.03 -52.90 6.61
CA LEU A 28 -19.84 -52.31 6.02
C LEU A 28 -19.80 -50.86 6.47
N ALA A 29 -19.07 -50.57 7.56
CA ALA A 29 -18.74 -49.21 7.97
C ALA A 29 -17.76 -48.62 6.95
N LEU A 30 -18.25 -47.93 5.93
CA LEU A 30 -17.49 -47.02 5.13
C LEU A 30 -17.10 -45.82 6.02
N GLY A 31 -15.95 -45.90 6.64
CA GLY A 31 -15.31 -44.77 7.29
C GLY A 31 -15.00 -43.69 6.25
N PHE A 32 -15.89 -42.72 6.08
CA PHE A 32 -15.52 -41.46 5.49
C PHE A 32 -14.54 -40.79 6.44
N GLY A 33 -13.25 -41.03 6.22
CA GLY A 33 -12.21 -40.20 6.77
C GLY A 33 -12.40 -38.79 6.21
N VAL A 34 -12.99 -37.90 7.01
CA VAL A 34 -12.89 -36.47 6.75
C VAL A 34 -11.42 -36.14 6.93
N ALA A 35 -10.68 -36.16 5.81
CA ALA A 35 -9.39 -35.53 5.76
C ALA A 35 -9.64 -34.03 6.04
N THR A 36 -9.44 -33.61 7.28
CA THR A 36 -9.25 -32.20 7.60
C THR A 36 -8.01 -31.78 6.83
N ALA A 37 -8.19 -31.17 5.66
CA ALA A 37 -7.12 -30.43 5.01
C ALA A 37 -6.69 -29.36 6.01
N HIS A 38 -5.65 -29.64 6.77
CA HIS A 38 -4.91 -28.58 7.45
C HIS A 38 -4.44 -27.68 6.31
N ALA A 39 -4.96 -26.47 6.25
CA ALA A 39 -4.37 -25.43 5.43
C ALA A 39 -2.89 -25.38 5.83
N ASP A 40 -2.00 -25.71 4.90
CA ASP A 40 -0.57 -25.66 5.14
C ASP A 40 -0.24 -24.20 5.47
N ASP A 41 0.16 -23.95 6.70
CA ASP A 41 0.38 -22.58 7.23
C ASP A 41 1.70 -21.99 6.67
N THR A 42 2.32 -22.71 5.74
CA THR A 42 3.56 -22.31 5.09
C THR A 42 3.29 -21.37 3.91
N LEU A 43 4.24 -20.46 3.67
CA LEU A 43 4.21 -19.61 2.49
C LEU A 43 4.36 -20.44 1.22
N PRO A 44 3.65 -20.08 0.13
CA PRO A 44 3.85 -20.71 -1.18
C PRO A 44 5.29 -20.55 -1.65
N LYS A 45 5.84 -21.60 -2.27
CA LYS A 45 7.22 -21.61 -2.77
C LYS A 45 7.31 -20.91 -4.12
N ILE A 46 8.41 -20.22 -4.37
CA ILE A 46 8.77 -19.75 -5.71
C ILE A 46 9.31 -20.96 -6.49
N PRO A 47 8.75 -21.31 -7.65
CA PRO A 47 9.20 -22.48 -8.41
C PRO A 47 10.62 -22.25 -9.00
N ASN A 48 11.42 -23.32 -8.99
CA ASN A 48 12.77 -23.28 -9.59
C ASN A 48 12.69 -23.48 -11.11
N LYS A 49 12.41 -22.40 -11.84
CA LYS A 49 12.36 -22.38 -13.30
C LYS A 49 12.80 -21.03 -13.87
N THR A 50 13.17 -21.04 -15.16
CA THR A 50 13.51 -19.83 -15.92
C THR A 50 12.87 -19.91 -17.31
N PRO A 51 12.12 -18.89 -17.77
CA PRO A 51 11.80 -17.66 -17.05
C PRO A 51 10.75 -17.87 -15.94
N LEU A 52 10.87 -17.09 -14.87
CA LEU A 52 9.85 -16.97 -13.84
C LEU A 52 8.79 -15.98 -14.30
N LYS A 53 7.51 -16.35 -14.33
CA LYS A 53 6.41 -15.47 -14.70
C LYS A 53 6.02 -14.61 -13.49
N VAL A 54 6.34 -13.33 -13.50
CA VAL A 54 6.12 -12.42 -12.37
C VAL A 54 5.04 -11.40 -12.73
N GLY A 55 4.01 -11.28 -11.89
CA GLY A 55 3.00 -10.26 -12.00
C GLY A 55 3.42 -9.01 -11.21
N PHE A 56 3.35 -7.83 -11.85
CA PHE A 56 3.51 -6.53 -11.20
C PHE A 56 2.25 -5.69 -11.42
N ALA A 57 1.44 -5.53 -10.37
CA ALA A 57 0.18 -4.80 -10.43
C ALA A 57 0.37 -3.39 -9.86
N GLN A 58 0.65 -2.42 -10.74
CA GLN A 58 0.86 -1.02 -10.39
C GLN A 58 -0.45 -0.33 -9.96
N THR A 59 -0.38 0.65 -9.06
CA THR A 59 -1.53 1.44 -8.59
C THR A 59 -1.99 2.46 -9.62
N GLU A 60 -1.04 3.24 -10.16
CA GLU A 60 -1.23 4.27 -11.19
C GLU A 60 0.09 4.56 -11.91
N SER A 61 0.03 5.31 -13.04
CA SER A 61 1.21 5.75 -13.81
C SER A 61 1.14 7.25 -14.13
N ASN A 62 0.61 8.04 -13.21
CA ASN A 62 0.30 9.46 -13.40
C ASN A 62 1.37 10.42 -12.84
N ASN A 63 2.47 9.90 -12.28
CA ASN A 63 3.51 10.71 -11.67
C ASN A 63 4.91 10.11 -11.88
N PRO A 64 6.01 10.93 -11.78
CA PRO A 64 7.37 10.47 -12.00
C PRO A 64 7.80 9.33 -11.08
N TRP A 65 7.36 9.34 -9.81
CA TRP A 65 7.72 8.31 -8.83
C TRP A 65 7.20 6.92 -9.26
N ARG A 66 5.92 6.82 -9.66
CA ARG A 66 5.32 5.57 -10.14
C ARG A 66 5.92 5.07 -11.45
N LEU A 67 6.27 6.01 -12.34
CA LEU A 67 6.98 5.67 -13.58
C LEU A 67 8.37 5.10 -13.30
N ALA A 68 9.11 5.69 -12.35
CA ALA A 68 10.43 5.20 -11.92
C ALA A 68 10.34 3.83 -11.24
N GLU A 69 9.33 3.57 -10.40
CA GLU A 69 9.07 2.27 -9.79
C GLU A 69 8.81 1.20 -10.85
N THR A 70 7.88 1.45 -11.77
CA THR A 70 7.57 0.55 -12.87
C THR A 70 8.80 0.28 -13.75
N LYS A 71 9.58 1.33 -14.04
CA LYS A 71 10.83 1.20 -14.80
C LYS A 71 11.84 0.32 -14.06
N SER A 72 12.01 0.52 -12.74
CA SER A 72 12.89 -0.30 -11.91
C SER A 72 12.53 -1.78 -11.99
N MET A 73 11.25 -2.12 -11.92
CA MET A 73 10.78 -3.50 -12.08
C MET A 73 11.08 -4.06 -13.46
N LYS A 74 10.81 -3.30 -14.53
CA LYS A 74 11.10 -3.69 -15.93
C LYS A 74 12.59 -3.89 -16.18
N ASP A 75 13.44 -2.96 -15.75
CA ASP A 75 14.90 -3.02 -15.93
C ASP A 75 15.51 -4.21 -15.17
N THR A 76 14.93 -4.58 -14.05
CA THR A 76 15.37 -5.72 -13.25
C THR A 76 14.91 -7.04 -13.81
N ALA A 77 13.71 -7.12 -14.38
CA ALA A 77 13.10 -8.37 -14.86
C ALA A 77 14.03 -9.16 -15.79
N ALA A 78 14.63 -8.50 -16.77
CA ALA A 78 15.55 -9.13 -17.71
C ALA A 78 16.79 -9.71 -17.01
N LYS A 79 17.33 -9.01 -16.00
CA LYS A 79 18.52 -9.43 -15.24
C LYS A 79 18.22 -10.61 -14.29
N CYS A 80 16.98 -10.71 -13.85
CA CYS A 80 16.52 -11.74 -12.91
C CYS A 80 15.89 -12.96 -13.58
N GLY A 81 15.88 -13.01 -14.91
CA GLY A 81 15.24 -14.09 -15.66
C GLY A 81 13.71 -14.12 -15.48
N TRP A 82 13.10 -12.94 -15.33
CA TRP A 82 11.66 -12.79 -15.18
C TRP A 82 10.96 -12.49 -16.50
N GLN A 83 9.84 -13.16 -16.73
CA GLN A 83 8.83 -12.74 -17.69
C GLN A 83 7.82 -11.87 -16.94
N LEU A 84 7.98 -10.55 -17.04
CA LEU A 84 7.19 -9.59 -16.27
C LEU A 84 5.85 -9.30 -16.97
N VAL A 85 4.75 -9.48 -16.24
CA VAL A 85 3.38 -9.05 -16.62
C VAL A 85 3.06 -7.81 -15.80
N VAL A 86 2.84 -6.67 -16.45
CA VAL A 86 2.55 -5.39 -15.80
C VAL A 86 1.12 -4.96 -16.08
N THR A 87 0.41 -4.54 -15.05
CA THR A 87 -0.89 -3.87 -15.17
C THR A 87 -0.85 -2.52 -14.48
N ASP A 88 -1.80 -1.66 -14.81
CA ASP A 88 -1.99 -0.35 -14.19
C ASP A 88 -3.45 -0.21 -13.76
N ALA A 89 -3.65 0.01 -12.47
CA ALA A 89 -4.99 0.14 -11.90
C ALA A 89 -5.62 1.51 -12.11
N ASN A 90 -4.88 2.48 -12.65
CA ASN A 90 -5.36 3.86 -12.88
C ASN A 90 -6.02 4.47 -11.63
N GLY A 91 -5.44 4.22 -10.44
CA GLY A 91 -5.95 4.75 -9.18
C GLY A 91 -7.22 4.08 -8.65
N SER A 92 -7.57 2.85 -9.11
CA SER A 92 -8.76 2.14 -8.68
C SER A 92 -8.42 0.87 -7.89
N ASN A 93 -8.84 0.78 -6.62
CA ASN A 93 -8.72 -0.45 -5.82
C ASN A 93 -9.40 -1.65 -6.50
N ALA A 94 -10.62 -1.46 -7.00
CA ALA A 94 -11.38 -2.52 -7.64
C ALA A 94 -10.65 -3.05 -8.90
N LYS A 95 -10.05 -2.14 -9.68
CA LYS A 95 -9.25 -2.53 -10.84
C LYS A 95 -7.97 -3.26 -10.43
N GLN A 96 -7.25 -2.77 -9.40
CA GLN A 96 -6.04 -3.46 -8.91
C GLN A 96 -6.36 -4.88 -8.43
N VAL A 97 -7.45 -5.06 -7.67
CA VAL A 97 -7.93 -6.39 -7.25
C VAL A 97 -8.22 -7.27 -8.48
N SER A 98 -8.97 -6.75 -9.46
CA SER A 98 -9.28 -7.48 -10.70
C SER A 98 -8.03 -7.85 -11.50
N ASP A 99 -7.08 -6.93 -11.61
CA ASP A 99 -5.80 -7.17 -12.29
C ASP A 99 -5.00 -8.30 -11.61
N ILE A 100 -4.94 -8.29 -10.26
CA ILE A 100 -4.27 -9.36 -9.50
C ILE A 100 -5.03 -10.68 -9.63
N GLN A 101 -6.37 -10.69 -9.60
CA GLN A 101 -7.17 -11.90 -9.85
C GLN A 101 -6.90 -12.49 -11.22
N ASN A 102 -6.76 -11.66 -12.24
CA ASN A 102 -6.38 -12.10 -13.59
C ASN A 102 -4.97 -12.69 -13.63
N MET A 103 -4.01 -12.12 -12.89
CA MET A 103 -2.66 -12.68 -12.76
C MET A 103 -2.67 -14.05 -12.05
N ILE A 104 -3.50 -14.19 -11.00
CA ILE A 104 -3.72 -15.46 -10.30
C ILE A 104 -4.30 -16.51 -11.28
N ALA A 105 -5.32 -16.15 -12.04
CA ALA A 105 -5.94 -17.03 -13.04
C ALA A 105 -4.97 -17.41 -14.17
N GLN A 106 -4.01 -16.54 -14.50
CA GLN A 106 -2.94 -16.81 -15.46
C GLN A 106 -1.77 -17.62 -14.88
N HIS A 107 -1.87 -18.05 -13.62
CA HIS A 107 -0.86 -18.81 -12.91
C HIS A 107 0.53 -18.16 -12.97
N VAL A 108 0.62 -16.87 -12.56
CA VAL A 108 1.92 -16.26 -12.34
C VAL A 108 2.65 -16.99 -11.20
N ASP A 109 3.98 -17.01 -11.23
CA ASP A 109 4.80 -17.73 -10.27
C ASP A 109 5.12 -16.93 -9.02
N LEU A 110 5.02 -15.60 -9.14
CA LEU A 110 5.25 -14.62 -8.08
C LEU A 110 4.40 -13.39 -8.37
N LEU A 111 3.81 -12.81 -7.33
CA LEU A 111 3.20 -11.49 -7.37
C LEU A 111 4.08 -10.49 -6.64
N VAL A 112 4.30 -9.33 -7.25
CA VAL A 112 4.95 -8.16 -6.64
C VAL A 112 4.05 -6.98 -6.87
N PHE A 113 3.63 -6.27 -5.84
CA PHE A 113 2.78 -5.10 -6.06
C PHE A 113 2.78 -4.13 -4.87
N PRO A 114 2.58 -2.82 -5.12
CA PRO A 114 2.22 -1.84 -4.12
C PRO A 114 0.70 -1.86 -3.92
N PRO A 115 0.15 -2.18 -2.74
CA PRO A 115 -1.29 -2.03 -2.51
C PRO A 115 -1.69 -0.56 -2.58
N ARG A 116 -2.75 -0.21 -3.35
CA ARG A 116 -3.20 1.19 -3.39
C ARG A 116 -3.66 1.68 -2.01
N GLU A 117 -4.46 0.89 -1.33
CA GLU A 117 -4.93 1.11 0.04
C GLU A 117 -4.81 -0.18 0.84
N GLU A 118 -4.56 -0.05 2.15
CA GLU A 118 -4.31 -1.21 3.04
C GLU A 118 -5.48 -2.19 3.06
N LYS A 119 -6.67 -1.71 3.45
CA LYS A 119 -7.83 -2.58 3.74
C LYS A 119 -8.42 -3.24 2.48
N PRO A 120 -8.67 -2.51 1.37
CA PRO A 120 -9.25 -3.12 0.17
C PRO A 120 -8.36 -4.18 -0.47
N LEU A 121 -7.02 -4.04 -0.35
CA LEU A 121 -6.06 -4.93 -0.99
C LEU A 121 -5.58 -6.08 -0.09
N SER A 122 -5.84 -6.06 1.22
CA SER A 122 -5.44 -7.15 2.12
C SER A 122 -6.04 -8.51 1.74
N PRO A 123 -7.35 -8.64 1.39
CA PRO A 123 -7.92 -9.93 1.05
C PRO A 123 -7.32 -10.62 -0.19
N ILE A 124 -6.80 -9.83 -1.16
CA ILE A 124 -6.23 -10.42 -2.38
C ILE A 124 -4.89 -11.13 -2.10
N VAL A 125 -4.15 -10.70 -1.07
CA VAL A 125 -2.94 -11.40 -0.60
C VAL A 125 -3.28 -12.83 -0.15
N LEU A 126 -4.37 -12.98 0.63
CA LEU A 126 -4.85 -14.29 1.06
C LEU A 126 -5.35 -15.15 -0.11
N GLN A 127 -5.98 -14.53 -1.12
CA GLN A 127 -6.40 -15.25 -2.33
C GLN A 127 -5.17 -15.77 -3.11
N ALA A 128 -4.12 -14.97 -3.24
CA ALA A 128 -2.86 -15.39 -3.88
C ALA A 128 -2.22 -16.56 -3.10
N LYS A 129 -2.09 -16.46 -1.77
CA LYS A 129 -1.59 -17.54 -0.91
C LYS A 129 -2.40 -18.83 -1.12
N LYS A 130 -3.73 -18.74 -1.08
CA LYS A 130 -4.63 -19.89 -1.30
C LYS A 130 -4.46 -20.51 -2.70
N ALA A 131 -4.12 -19.72 -3.70
CA ALA A 131 -3.82 -20.17 -5.05
C ALA A 131 -2.40 -20.73 -5.20
N GLY A 132 -1.61 -20.76 -4.13
CA GLY A 132 -0.23 -21.25 -4.15
C GLY A 132 0.77 -20.25 -4.76
N ILE A 133 0.43 -18.97 -4.85
CA ILE A 133 1.26 -17.92 -5.45
C ILE A 133 1.88 -17.06 -4.32
N PRO A 134 3.21 -17.04 -4.21
CA PRO A 134 3.91 -16.20 -3.25
C PRO A 134 3.77 -14.71 -3.62
N VAL A 135 3.78 -13.85 -2.59
CA VAL A 135 3.61 -12.40 -2.75
C VAL A 135 4.76 -11.65 -2.07
N ILE A 136 5.28 -10.63 -2.73
CA ILE A 136 6.16 -9.59 -2.17
C ILE A 136 5.41 -8.27 -2.29
N LEU A 137 5.24 -7.55 -1.19
CA LEU A 137 4.71 -6.19 -1.21
C LEU A 137 5.86 -5.19 -1.32
N VAL A 138 5.67 -4.16 -2.12
CA VAL A 138 6.64 -3.07 -2.32
C VAL A 138 5.97 -1.73 -2.08
N ASP A 139 6.73 -0.70 -1.69
CA ASP A 139 6.25 0.66 -1.45
C ASP A 139 5.18 0.77 -0.35
N ARG A 140 4.01 0.22 -0.55
CA ARG A 140 2.89 0.26 0.39
C ARG A 140 2.62 -1.12 0.98
N ASP A 141 2.10 -1.15 2.19
CA ASP A 141 1.78 -2.36 2.92
C ASP A 141 0.25 -2.55 3.04
N VAL A 142 -0.16 -3.68 3.57
CA VAL A 142 -1.56 -4.06 3.80
C VAL A 142 -1.90 -4.02 5.29
N ASP A 143 -3.19 -4.14 5.62
CA ASP A 143 -3.65 -4.23 7.01
C ASP A 143 -3.19 -5.56 7.64
N HIS A 144 -2.27 -5.48 8.61
CA HIS A 144 -1.71 -6.63 9.32
C HIS A 144 -2.71 -7.37 10.20
N SER A 145 -3.90 -6.81 10.44
CA SER A 145 -4.99 -7.57 11.09
C SER A 145 -5.62 -8.59 10.15
N VAL A 146 -5.41 -8.45 8.83
CA VAL A 146 -5.95 -9.33 7.79
C VAL A 146 -4.88 -10.22 7.18
N ALA A 147 -3.72 -9.66 6.78
CA ALA A 147 -2.63 -10.40 6.16
C ALA A 147 -1.28 -9.99 6.78
N LYS A 148 -0.44 -10.97 7.15
CA LYS A 148 0.78 -10.77 7.92
C LYS A 148 2.03 -11.14 7.13
N PRO A 149 3.10 -10.31 7.18
CA PRO A 149 4.37 -10.66 6.56
C PRO A 149 4.99 -11.90 7.23
N GLY A 150 5.64 -12.73 6.43
CA GLY A 150 6.21 -14.01 6.88
C GLY A 150 5.19 -15.13 7.10
N GLN A 151 3.89 -14.84 7.05
CA GLN A 151 2.80 -15.82 7.17
C GLN A 151 1.93 -15.87 5.91
N ASP A 152 1.48 -14.73 5.41
CA ASP A 152 0.55 -14.63 4.30
C ASP A 152 1.21 -14.09 3.02
N TYR A 153 2.29 -13.37 3.18
CA TYR A 153 3.19 -12.92 2.10
C TYR A 153 4.64 -12.92 2.60
N ILE A 154 5.59 -12.93 1.66
CA ILE A 154 7.01 -13.13 1.99
C ILE A 154 7.52 -12.00 2.87
N THR A 155 7.38 -10.76 2.39
CA THR A 155 7.91 -9.56 3.05
C THR A 155 7.29 -8.29 2.47
N PHE A 156 7.38 -7.22 3.22
CA PHE A 156 7.22 -5.85 2.75
C PHE A 156 8.61 -5.24 2.45
N ILE A 157 8.77 -4.63 1.27
CA ILE A 157 9.97 -3.87 0.89
C ILE A 157 9.56 -2.41 0.79
N GLY A 158 10.02 -1.58 1.71
CA GLY A 158 9.60 -0.18 1.73
C GLY A 158 10.36 0.68 2.72
N SER A 159 10.13 1.97 2.63
CA SER A 159 10.70 2.98 3.50
C SER A 159 10.04 2.97 4.89
N ASP A 160 10.70 3.60 5.86
CA ASP A 160 10.09 3.93 7.14
C ASP A 160 9.31 5.24 7.01
N PHE A 161 8.04 5.14 6.68
CA PHE A 161 7.19 6.30 6.42
C PHE A 161 6.95 7.15 7.67
N ILE A 162 6.88 6.53 8.86
CA ILE A 162 6.83 7.27 10.13
C ILE A 162 8.09 8.12 10.27
N ASN A 163 9.28 7.55 10.03
CA ASN A 163 10.54 8.28 10.08
C ASN A 163 10.61 9.37 9.00
N GLN A 164 10.07 9.14 7.80
CA GLN A 164 9.99 10.18 6.77
C GLN A 164 9.19 11.39 7.25
N GLY A 165 7.99 11.16 7.82
CA GLY A 165 7.15 12.23 8.41
C GLY A 165 7.85 12.96 9.55
N GLN A 166 8.50 12.24 10.46
CA GLN A 166 9.28 12.82 11.57
C GLN A 166 10.39 13.73 11.06
N ARG A 167 11.17 13.29 10.07
CA ARG A 167 12.29 14.07 9.49
C ARG A 167 11.79 15.34 8.79
N ALA A 168 10.65 15.28 8.11
CA ALA A 168 10.02 16.43 7.51
C ALA A 168 9.58 17.44 8.58
N ALA A 169 8.95 16.97 9.67
CA ALA A 169 8.55 17.80 10.80
C ALA A 169 9.74 18.42 11.53
N ASP A 170 10.79 17.64 11.82
CA ASP A 170 12.01 18.12 12.49
C ASP A 170 12.70 19.24 11.69
N TRP A 171 12.69 19.13 10.36
CA TRP A 171 13.19 20.20 9.50
C TRP A 171 12.31 21.45 9.61
N LEU A 172 10.98 21.30 9.55
CA LEU A 172 10.04 22.41 9.62
C LEU A 172 10.12 23.13 10.97
N VAL A 173 10.22 22.40 12.07
CA VAL A 173 10.43 22.97 13.43
C VAL A 173 11.66 23.88 13.44
N LYS A 174 12.77 23.45 12.87
CA LYS A 174 14.01 24.25 12.79
C LYS A 174 13.84 25.44 11.87
N ALA A 175 13.26 25.25 10.69
CA ALA A 175 13.10 26.30 9.69
C ALA A 175 12.17 27.43 10.15
N THR A 176 11.21 27.12 11.04
CA THR A 176 10.21 28.10 11.56
C THR A 176 10.48 28.53 13.00
N ASN A 177 11.60 28.11 13.60
CA ASN A 177 11.89 28.32 15.03
C ASN A 177 10.75 27.86 15.94
N GLY A 178 10.09 26.76 15.59
CA GLY A 178 9.01 26.14 16.35
C GLY A 178 7.68 26.91 16.32
N LYS A 179 7.44 27.77 15.32
CA LYS A 179 6.20 28.56 15.17
C LYS A 179 5.68 28.47 13.75
N ALA A 180 4.53 27.84 13.55
CA ALA A 180 3.91 27.74 12.22
C ALA A 180 2.40 27.47 12.29
N LYS A 181 1.68 28.00 11.30
CA LYS A 181 0.34 27.58 10.93
C LYS A 181 0.46 26.73 9.66
N ILE A 182 0.20 25.45 9.79
CA ILE A 182 0.57 24.43 8.80
C ILE A 182 -0.68 23.96 8.06
N ILE A 183 -0.63 23.97 6.73
CA ILE A 183 -1.53 23.18 5.89
C ILE A 183 -0.82 21.86 5.55
N GLU A 184 -1.52 20.74 5.76
CA GLU A 184 -1.06 19.41 5.40
C GLU A 184 -1.81 18.91 4.15
N LEU A 185 -1.07 18.52 3.11
CA LEU A 185 -1.59 17.86 1.92
C LEU A 185 -1.30 16.37 2.03
N GLU A 186 -2.33 15.61 2.37
CA GLU A 186 -2.21 14.16 2.58
C GLU A 186 -2.14 13.41 1.24
N GLY A 187 -1.48 12.25 1.26
CA GLY A 187 -1.54 11.31 0.15
C GLY A 187 -2.87 10.59 0.05
N THR A 188 -2.95 9.57 -0.82
CA THR A 188 -4.15 8.74 -1.01
C THR A 188 -4.69 8.23 0.32
N THR A 189 -5.93 8.59 0.65
CA THR A 189 -6.60 8.13 1.87
C THR A 189 -6.59 6.61 1.96
N GLY A 190 -6.17 6.07 3.10
CA GLY A 190 -6.11 4.62 3.35
C GLY A 190 -4.85 3.92 2.82
N ALA A 191 -3.94 4.63 2.16
CA ALA A 191 -2.61 4.11 1.83
C ALA A 191 -1.69 4.13 3.07
N SER A 192 -0.93 3.05 3.31
CA SER A 192 -0.01 2.93 4.45
C SER A 192 1.00 4.09 4.49
N ALA A 193 1.57 4.44 3.34
CA ALA A 193 2.49 5.57 3.23
C ALA A 193 1.87 6.91 3.66
N ALA A 194 0.59 7.17 3.33
CA ALA A 194 -0.09 8.39 3.74
C ALA A 194 -0.36 8.39 5.25
N ASN A 195 -0.90 7.26 5.77
CA ASN A 195 -1.22 7.11 7.19
C ASN A 195 0.02 7.30 8.08
N ASP A 196 1.13 6.66 7.73
CA ASP A 196 2.36 6.66 8.51
C ASP A 196 3.12 8.00 8.40
N ARG A 197 3.18 8.62 7.22
CA ARG A 197 3.76 9.96 7.02
C ARG A 197 3.02 10.99 7.85
N LYS A 198 1.68 10.95 7.85
CA LYS A 198 0.85 11.78 8.70
C LYS A 198 1.18 11.55 10.17
N LYS A 199 1.11 10.31 10.62
CA LYS A 199 1.40 9.95 12.01
C LYS A 199 2.78 10.46 12.45
N GLY A 200 3.80 10.22 11.64
CA GLY A 200 5.18 10.63 11.94
C GLY A 200 5.32 12.14 12.08
N PHE A 201 4.69 12.90 11.18
CA PHE A 201 4.70 14.36 11.20
C PHE A 201 3.92 14.91 12.40
N ASP A 202 2.68 14.49 12.58
CA ASP A 202 1.77 14.96 13.63
C ASP A 202 2.35 14.70 15.04
N ASP A 203 2.95 13.52 15.25
CA ASP A 203 3.57 13.13 16.53
C ASP A 203 4.73 14.08 16.94
N VAL A 204 5.42 14.67 15.96
CA VAL A 204 6.46 15.69 16.23
C VAL A 204 5.83 17.04 16.47
N ILE A 205 4.94 17.50 15.58
CA ILE A 205 4.30 18.82 15.68
C ILE A 205 3.52 18.99 16.99
N ALA A 206 2.86 17.92 17.47
CA ALA A 206 2.13 17.93 18.73
C ALA A 206 3.00 18.29 19.97
N LYS A 207 4.33 18.20 19.87
CA LYS A 207 5.28 18.57 20.94
C LYS A 207 5.66 20.05 20.91
N HIS A 208 5.20 20.80 19.91
CA HIS A 208 5.52 22.22 19.70
C HIS A 208 4.25 23.06 19.76
N PRO A 209 3.91 23.66 20.93
CA PRO A 209 2.60 24.31 21.16
C PRO A 209 2.32 25.52 20.26
N ASP A 210 3.37 26.15 19.71
CA ASP A 210 3.25 27.27 18.77
C ASP A 210 3.17 26.81 17.30
N MET A 211 3.17 25.50 17.03
CA MET A 211 2.95 24.91 15.71
C MET A 211 1.57 24.26 15.66
N GLN A 212 0.78 24.62 14.67
CA GLN A 212 -0.59 24.13 14.53
C GLN A 212 -0.86 23.65 13.10
N ILE A 213 -1.34 22.43 12.96
CA ILE A 213 -1.93 21.97 11.70
C ILE A 213 -3.35 22.53 11.66
N ILE A 214 -3.55 23.60 10.86
CA ILE A 214 -4.81 24.35 10.79
C ILE A 214 -5.77 23.74 9.76
N ALA A 215 -5.25 22.98 8.81
CA ALA A 215 -6.03 22.23 7.84
C ALA A 215 -5.23 21.03 7.35
N SER A 216 -5.93 19.93 7.07
CA SER A 216 -5.38 18.71 6.49
C SER A 216 -6.36 18.17 5.47
N GLN A 217 -5.92 17.88 4.22
CA GLN A 217 -6.80 17.42 3.16
C GLN A 217 -6.06 16.51 2.17
N ASP A 218 -6.77 15.48 1.69
CA ASP A 218 -6.31 14.53 0.68
C ASP A 218 -6.02 15.21 -0.67
N GLY A 219 -4.80 15.05 -1.15
CA GLY A 219 -4.31 15.48 -2.47
C GLY A 219 -3.95 14.28 -3.37
N ASP A 220 -4.22 13.05 -2.92
CA ASP A 220 -4.09 11.77 -3.68
C ASP A 220 -2.72 11.56 -4.33
N PHE A 221 -1.65 12.09 -3.74
CA PHE A 221 -0.29 12.11 -4.29
C PHE A 221 -0.19 12.76 -5.69
N ALA A 222 -1.20 13.51 -6.13
CA ALA A 222 -1.30 14.07 -7.47
C ALA A 222 -1.06 15.58 -7.48
N ARG A 223 -0.26 16.05 -8.46
CA ARG A 223 0.11 17.47 -8.57
C ARG A 223 -1.10 18.39 -8.74
N ASP A 224 -1.99 18.06 -9.68
CA ASP A 224 -3.13 18.91 -9.99
C ASP A 224 -4.14 18.95 -8.83
N LYS A 225 -4.38 17.80 -8.16
CA LYS A 225 -5.25 17.75 -6.99
C LYS A 225 -4.63 18.51 -5.81
N GLY A 226 -3.33 18.32 -5.54
CA GLY A 226 -2.59 19.08 -4.53
C GLY A 226 -2.68 20.58 -4.78
N ARG A 227 -2.56 21.02 -6.03
CA ARG A 227 -2.76 22.42 -6.42
C ARG A 227 -4.16 22.91 -6.12
N GLN A 228 -5.20 22.20 -6.56
CA GLN A 228 -6.61 22.59 -6.35
C GLN A 228 -6.98 22.67 -4.87
N VAL A 229 -6.53 21.68 -4.09
CA VAL A 229 -6.72 21.67 -2.63
C VAL A 229 -6.02 22.87 -2.01
N MET A 230 -4.76 23.15 -2.38
CA MET A 230 -4.02 24.27 -1.83
C MET A 230 -4.63 25.62 -2.20
N GLU A 231 -5.12 25.81 -3.44
CA GLU A 231 -5.85 27.01 -3.87
C GLU A 231 -7.06 27.29 -2.96
N THR A 232 -7.83 26.24 -2.65
CA THR A 232 -9.00 26.34 -1.74
C THR A 232 -8.57 26.67 -0.30
N LEU A 233 -7.55 25.97 0.21
CA LEU A 233 -7.10 26.14 1.59
C LEU A 233 -6.41 27.49 1.82
N LEU A 234 -5.71 28.05 0.82
CA LEU A 234 -5.14 29.39 0.88
C LEU A 234 -6.20 30.49 1.05
N GLN A 235 -7.38 30.31 0.43
CA GLN A 235 -8.50 31.25 0.58
C GLN A 235 -9.14 31.15 1.98
N ALA A 236 -9.28 29.93 2.49
CA ALA A 236 -9.88 29.66 3.80
C ALA A 236 -8.93 30.01 4.96
N HIS A 237 -7.62 29.91 4.75
CA HIS A 237 -6.58 30.07 5.77
C HIS A 237 -5.48 31.03 5.30
N PRO A 238 -5.78 32.34 5.14
CA PRO A 238 -4.79 33.32 4.68
C PRO A 238 -3.61 33.51 5.64
N GLU A 239 -3.75 33.05 6.88
CA GLU A 239 -2.73 33.09 7.94
C GLU A 239 -1.70 31.94 7.85
N VAL A 240 -1.79 31.03 6.88
CA VAL A 240 -0.87 29.92 6.73
C VAL A 240 0.57 30.40 6.53
N THR A 241 1.49 29.76 7.21
CA THR A 241 2.94 30.06 7.14
C THR A 241 3.79 28.87 6.70
N ALA A 242 3.21 27.65 6.67
CA ALA A 242 3.92 26.46 6.24
C ALA A 242 3.00 25.45 5.56
N VAL A 243 3.57 24.63 4.68
CA VAL A 243 2.91 23.49 4.03
C VAL A 243 3.76 22.26 4.24
N TYR A 244 3.14 21.18 4.68
CA TYR A 244 3.68 19.83 4.60
C TYR A 244 2.89 19.07 3.52
N ALA A 245 3.57 18.58 2.51
CA ALA A 245 2.97 17.71 1.50
C ALA A 245 3.57 16.31 1.60
N HIS A 246 2.72 15.29 1.57
CA HIS A 246 3.17 13.91 1.69
C HIS A 246 4.00 13.43 0.49
N ASN A 247 4.04 14.20 -0.62
CA ASN A 247 4.97 13.95 -1.72
C ASN A 247 5.31 15.21 -2.51
N ASP A 248 6.37 15.13 -3.32
CA ASP A 248 6.88 16.23 -4.12
C ASP A 248 5.87 16.74 -5.15
N GLU A 249 5.06 15.86 -5.74
CA GLU A 249 4.08 16.27 -6.74
C GLU A 249 3.02 17.21 -6.14
N MET A 250 2.48 16.88 -4.97
CA MET A 250 1.56 17.79 -4.28
C MET A 250 2.26 19.07 -3.82
N ALA A 251 3.52 18.98 -3.37
CA ALA A 251 4.32 20.16 -2.99
C ALA A 251 4.51 21.11 -4.18
N LEU A 252 4.83 20.58 -5.37
CA LEU A 252 4.96 21.38 -6.58
C LEU A 252 3.62 22.01 -7.01
N GLY A 253 2.52 21.30 -6.82
CA GLY A 253 1.18 21.83 -6.97
C GLY A 253 0.88 22.98 -6.00
N ALA A 254 1.22 22.78 -4.72
CA ALA A 254 1.08 23.82 -3.68
C ALA A 254 1.93 25.05 -3.96
N ILE A 255 3.18 24.88 -4.40
CA ILE A 255 4.08 25.97 -4.81
C ILE A 255 3.43 26.81 -5.93
N ALA A 256 2.84 26.16 -6.93
CA ALA A 256 2.14 26.85 -8.00
C ALA A 256 0.92 27.67 -7.48
N ALA A 257 0.13 27.10 -6.55
CA ALA A 257 -0.99 27.78 -5.90
C ALA A 257 -0.54 28.98 -5.07
N ILE A 258 0.55 28.84 -4.28
CA ILE A 258 1.13 29.91 -3.47
C ILE A 258 1.57 31.08 -4.34
N LYS A 259 2.25 30.79 -5.47
CA LYS A 259 2.67 31.83 -6.44
C LYS A 259 1.47 32.52 -7.08
N ALA A 260 0.44 31.77 -7.47
CA ALA A 260 -0.79 32.33 -8.06
C ALA A 260 -1.54 33.24 -7.08
N ALA A 261 -1.43 32.98 -5.78
CA ALA A 261 -1.97 33.85 -4.72
C ALA A 261 -1.07 35.08 -4.40
N GLY A 262 0.00 35.31 -5.17
CA GLY A 262 0.91 36.45 -5.00
C GLY A 262 1.88 36.32 -3.82
N LYS A 263 2.00 35.11 -3.24
CA LYS A 263 2.93 34.81 -2.14
C LYS A 263 4.19 34.13 -2.66
N GLN A 264 5.27 34.19 -1.88
CA GLN A 264 6.56 33.62 -2.24
C GLN A 264 6.78 32.29 -1.46
N PRO A 265 6.75 31.11 -2.15
CA PRO A 265 7.09 29.84 -1.49
C PRO A 265 8.55 29.86 -1.04
N GLY A 266 8.84 29.24 0.09
CA GLY A 266 10.15 29.24 0.74
C GLY A 266 10.50 30.54 1.50
N LYS A 267 9.69 31.57 1.38
CA LYS A 267 9.87 32.84 2.08
C LYS A 267 8.64 33.22 2.92
N ASP A 268 7.49 33.46 2.28
CA ASP A 268 6.25 33.80 2.98
C ASP A 268 5.60 32.52 3.56
N ILE A 269 5.73 31.40 2.86
CA ILE A 269 5.22 30.08 3.26
C ILE A 269 6.33 29.06 3.06
N GLN A 270 6.78 28.44 4.17
CA GLN A 270 7.74 27.34 4.11
C GLN A 270 7.06 26.07 3.55
N VAL A 271 7.77 25.34 2.71
CA VAL A 271 7.24 24.08 2.13
C VAL A 271 8.21 22.96 2.40
N VAL A 272 7.72 21.83 2.93
CA VAL A 272 8.48 20.61 3.16
C VAL A 272 7.72 19.41 2.60
N THR A 273 8.44 18.41 2.10
CA THR A 273 7.84 17.30 1.38
C THR A 273 8.66 16.01 1.48
N ILE A 274 8.22 14.99 0.75
CA ILE A 274 8.84 13.67 0.66
C ILE A 274 8.86 13.26 -0.82
N ASP A 275 9.84 12.54 -1.26
CA ASP A 275 10.15 11.73 -2.43
C ASP A 275 11.59 11.93 -2.92
N GLY A 276 12.05 13.18 -3.11
CA GLY A 276 13.36 13.47 -3.74
C GLY A 276 13.36 13.29 -5.24
N THR A 277 12.23 13.64 -5.90
CA THR A 277 12.12 13.68 -7.36
C THR A 277 13.00 14.79 -7.94
N LYS A 278 13.33 14.69 -9.23
CA LYS A 278 14.07 15.76 -9.90
C LYS A 278 13.35 17.12 -9.77
N GLY A 279 12.03 17.16 -9.94
CA GLY A 279 11.23 18.39 -9.78
C GLY A 279 11.30 18.96 -8.37
N GLY A 280 11.24 18.10 -7.33
CA GLY A 280 11.42 18.50 -5.93
C GLY A 280 12.81 19.07 -5.67
N MET A 281 13.85 18.40 -6.16
CA MET A 281 15.24 18.87 -6.01
C MET A 281 15.49 20.20 -6.75
N ASP A 282 14.94 20.37 -7.95
CA ASP A 282 15.01 21.64 -8.69
C ASP A 282 14.33 22.78 -7.90
N ALA A 283 13.18 22.51 -7.27
CA ALA A 283 12.47 23.48 -6.43
C ALA A 283 13.26 23.84 -5.14
N ILE A 284 13.96 22.88 -4.53
CA ILE A 284 14.90 23.15 -3.41
C ILE A 284 16.02 24.04 -3.87
N ALA A 285 16.62 23.75 -5.01
CA ALA A 285 17.71 24.54 -5.59
C ALA A 285 17.26 26.00 -5.89
N ALA A 286 16.02 26.17 -6.35
CA ALA A 286 15.40 27.49 -6.58
C ALA A 286 15.01 28.21 -5.28
N GLY A 287 15.02 27.54 -4.11
CA GLY A 287 14.61 28.10 -2.83
C GLY A 287 13.10 28.21 -2.63
N GLU A 288 12.32 27.51 -3.45
CA GLU A 288 10.85 27.48 -3.39
C GLU A 288 10.33 26.34 -2.50
N LEU A 289 11.10 25.27 -2.41
CA LEU A 289 10.91 24.13 -1.52
C LEU A 289 12.05 24.11 -0.51
N GLY A 290 11.75 23.92 0.77
CA GLY A 290 12.74 23.95 1.82
C GLY A 290 13.52 22.65 1.96
N ALA A 291 12.81 21.51 1.98
CA ALA A 291 13.41 20.18 2.03
C ALA A 291 12.51 19.09 1.46
N SER A 292 13.14 17.98 1.04
CA SER A 292 12.47 16.75 0.67
C SER A 292 13.19 15.55 1.31
N VAL A 293 12.45 14.71 2.01
CA VAL A 293 12.92 13.41 2.50
C VAL A 293 12.82 12.42 1.36
N GLN A 294 13.89 11.73 1.00
CA GLN A 294 13.82 10.75 -0.09
C GLN A 294 12.82 9.63 0.25
N SER A 295 12.08 9.19 -0.77
CA SER A 295 11.38 7.90 -0.82
C SER A 295 11.78 7.22 -2.13
N SER A 296 12.62 6.19 -2.04
CA SER A 296 13.21 5.58 -3.25
C SER A 296 12.21 4.67 -3.97
N PRO A 297 11.99 4.82 -5.30
CA PRO A 297 11.12 3.95 -6.08
C PRO A 297 11.83 2.70 -6.64
N PHE A 298 13.12 2.50 -6.34
CA PHE A 298 13.94 1.49 -6.99
C PHE A 298 13.85 0.12 -6.32
N PHE A 299 12.65 -0.47 -6.28
CA PHE A 299 12.40 -1.76 -5.62
C PHE A 299 12.78 -2.99 -6.45
N GLY A 300 12.90 -2.88 -7.76
CA GLY A 300 13.17 -4.02 -8.64
C GLY A 300 14.35 -4.89 -8.16
N PRO A 301 15.56 -4.34 -7.95
CA PRO A 301 16.72 -5.11 -7.48
C PRO A 301 16.49 -5.79 -6.13
N LEU A 302 15.80 -5.13 -5.19
CA LEU A 302 15.50 -5.69 -3.88
C LEU A 302 14.47 -6.83 -3.98
N ALA A 303 13.42 -6.66 -4.78
CA ALA A 303 12.44 -7.72 -5.02
C ALA A 303 13.07 -8.95 -5.66
N CYS A 304 14.02 -8.75 -6.58
CA CYS A 304 14.78 -9.84 -7.19
C CYS A 304 15.66 -10.58 -6.18
N ASP A 305 16.41 -9.87 -5.36
CA ASP A 305 17.27 -10.44 -4.31
C ASP A 305 16.44 -11.24 -3.29
N VAL A 306 15.32 -10.67 -2.83
CA VAL A 306 14.36 -11.36 -1.95
C VAL A 306 13.83 -12.63 -2.58
N ALA A 307 13.38 -12.56 -3.85
CA ALA A 307 12.82 -13.72 -4.53
C ALA A 307 13.85 -14.85 -4.68
N GLN A 308 15.11 -14.52 -5.02
CA GLN A 308 16.19 -15.49 -5.16
C GLN A 308 16.59 -16.11 -3.83
N LYS A 309 16.68 -15.35 -2.76
CA LYS A 309 16.97 -15.82 -1.40
C LYS A 309 15.86 -16.74 -0.89
N PHE A 310 14.60 -16.30 -1.03
CA PHE A 310 13.44 -17.10 -0.62
C PHE A 310 13.34 -18.41 -1.38
N ALA A 311 13.60 -18.42 -2.70
CA ALA A 311 13.63 -19.65 -3.51
C ALA A 311 14.70 -20.65 -3.07
N LYS A 312 15.80 -20.17 -2.46
CA LYS A 312 16.86 -21.02 -1.87
C LYS A 312 16.54 -21.47 -0.44
N GLY A 313 15.43 -21.05 0.14
CA GLY A 313 15.04 -21.37 1.51
C GLY A 313 15.75 -20.51 2.58
N GLU A 314 16.32 -19.39 2.18
CA GLU A 314 16.92 -18.43 3.12
C GLU A 314 15.82 -17.68 3.89
N THR A 315 16.09 -17.34 5.14
CA THR A 315 15.17 -16.54 5.96
C THR A 315 15.12 -15.11 5.46
N ILE A 316 13.91 -14.63 5.17
CA ILE A 316 13.66 -13.25 4.75
C ILE A 316 13.08 -12.46 5.93
N PRO A 317 13.58 -11.27 6.26
CA PRO A 317 12.97 -10.42 7.27
C PRO A 317 11.56 -10.01 6.83
N THR A 318 10.64 -9.84 7.78
CA THR A 318 9.26 -9.42 7.50
C THR A 318 9.16 -8.02 6.89
N TRP A 319 10.20 -7.20 7.08
CA TRP A 319 10.36 -5.89 6.46
C TRP A 319 11.79 -5.69 5.95
N VAL A 320 11.93 -5.53 4.65
CA VAL A 320 13.19 -5.12 4.00
C VAL A 320 13.17 -3.59 3.90
N LYS A 321 13.78 -2.96 4.90
CA LYS A 321 13.75 -1.50 5.06
C LYS A 321 14.67 -0.82 4.05
N VAL A 322 14.12 0.15 3.32
CA VAL A 322 14.87 1.03 2.41
C VAL A 322 15.42 2.22 3.18
N SER A 323 16.66 2.58 2.92
CA SER A 323 17.28 3.78 3.49
C SER A 323 17.02 4.99 2.62
N ASP A 324 16.48 6.04 3.22
CA ASP A 324 16.14 7.29 2.54
C ASP A 324 17.12 8.41 2.87
N ARG A 325 17.54 9.16 1.85
CA ARG A 325 18.34 10.37 1.99
C ARG A 325 17.49 11.53 2.50
N PHE A 326 18.12 12.65 2.70
CA PHE A 326 17.47 13.91 3.00
C PHE A 326 18.08 15.01 2.17
N TYR A 327 17.26 15.83 1.54
CA TYR A 327 17.68 16.91 0.67
C TYR A 327 17.15 18.24 1.17
N ASP A 328 18.05 19.21 1.28
CA ASP A 328 17.75 20.60 1.54
C ASP A 328 18.72 21.51 0.78
N LYS A 329 18.63 22.81 0.97
CA LYS A 329 19.49 23.78 0.28
C LYS A 329 20.98 23.55 0.51
N SER A 330 21.38 22.94 1.62
CA SER A 330 22.80 22.72 1.96
C SER A 330 23.47 21.62 1.14
N ASN A 331 22.66 20.68 0.61
CA ASN A 331 23.20 19.47 -0.03
C ASN A 331 22.60 19.12 -1.39
N VAL A 332 21.49 19.76 -1.80
CA VAL A 332 20.77 19.38 -3.01
C VAL A 332 21.63 19.39 -4.26
N GLN A 333 22.49 20.39 -4.44
CA GLN A 333 23.35 20.51 -5.64
C GLN A 333 24.29 19.31 -5.81
N GLN A 334 24.80 18.77 -4.72
CA GLN A 334 25.71 17.61 -4.72
C GLN A 334 24.95 16.27 -4.94
N ASN A 335 23.63 16.29 -4.83
CA ASN A 335 22.79 15.10 -4.85
C ASN A 335 21.83 15.05 -6.06
N MET A 336 21.90 16.02 -7.00
CA MET A 336 20.99 16.11 -8.16
C MET A 336 20.93 14.82 -8.99
N GLN A 337 22.01 14.02 -9.01
CA GLN A 337 22.09 12.74 -9.73
C GLN A 337 21.18 11.63 -9.12
N TYR A 338 20.65 11.83 -7.94
CA TYR A 338 19.73 10.88 -7.29
C TYR A 338 18.26 11.21 -7.52
N GLY A 339 17.96 12.36 -8.14
CA GLY A 339 16.60 12.71 -8.59
C GLY A 339 16.18 11.86 -9.80
N TYR A 340 14.92 11.49 -9.86
CA TYR A 340 14.33 10.64 -10.91
C TYR A 340 13.09 11.28 -11.53
#